data_ef6e9cb0af55bfea2ff7bd6fd31ef464
#
_entry.id   ef6e9cb0af55bfea2ff7bd6fd31ef464
#
_cell.length_a   1.000
_cell.length_b   1.000
_cell.length_c   1.000
_cell.angle_alpha   90.00
_cell.angle_beta   90.00
_cell.angle_gamma   90.00
#
_symmetry.space_group_name_H-M   'P 1'
#
loop_
_entity.id
_entity.type
_entity.pdbx_description
1 polymer ?
#
loop_
_entity_poly.entity_id
_entity_poly.type
_entity_poly.pdbx_seq_one_letter_code
_entity_poly.pdbx_strand_id
1 'polypeptide(L)'
;MTMLIKFIVCFIAGIGAGLGTGFAGMSAAAVISPMLITFLDMPAYEAVGIALASDVLASAVSAYTYGKNKNLDIRNGVVMMVSVLSFTMVGSWIASQVPNSTMGSFSVFMTFLLGVKFIVKPVMTTKNAMEAVDPKKRFVQSVICGVMIGFICGFIGAGGGMMMLLILTSVLGYELKTAVGTSVFIMTFTAFTGAVSHFAIGGMPNLWCLVFCVGSTLLWARIAARFANKASPATLNRATGVVLVVLGVGVMGGN
;
A
#
# COMPACT_ATOMS: atom_id res chain seq x y z
N MET A 1 28.11 -8.12 -6.20
CA MET A 1 27.14 -7.62 -7.19
C MET A 1 27.48 -6.18 -7.56
N THR A 2 27.47 -5.83 -8.86
CA THR A 2 27.86 -4.50 -9.33
C THR A 2 26.83 -3.44 -8.94
N MET A 3 27.31 -2.21 -8.70
CA MET A 3 26.46 -1.06 -8.34
C MET A 3 25.35 -0.81 -9.38
N LEU A 4 25.67 -1.07 -10.67
CA LEU A 4 24.73 -0.93 -11.78
C LEU A 4 23.52 -1.87 -11.64
N ILE A 5 23.74 -3.13 -11.27
CA ILE A 5 22.65 -4.11 -11.09
C ILE A 5 21.75 -3.68 -9.92
N LYS A 6 22.34 -3.26 -8.79
CA LYS A 6 21.58 -2.73 -7.66
C LYS A 6 20.71 -1.55 -8.07
N PHE A 7 21.27 -0.60 -8.82
CA PHE A 7 20.53 0.55 -9.32
C PHE A 7 19.36 0.13 -10.22
N ILE A 8 19.58 -0.74 -11.21
CA ILE A 8 18.53 -1.17 -12.15
C ILE A 8 17.39 -1.87 -11.41
N VAL A 9 17.70 -2.83 -10.53
CA VAL A 9 16.69 -3.57 -9.77
C VAL A 9 15.89 -2.62 -8.85
N CYS A 10 16.58 -1.77 -8.09
CA CYS A 10 15.92 -0.80 -7.20
C CYS A 10 15.06 0.22 -7.98
N PHE A 11 15.52 0.63 -9.17
CA PHE A 11 14.80 1.57 -10.01
C PHE A 11 13.51 0.95 -10.56
N ILE A 12 13.57 -0.28 -11.09
CA ILE A 12 12.39 -0.99 -11.60
C ILE A 12 11.42 -1.30 -10.47
N ALA A 13 11.93 -1.78 -9.32
CA ALA A 13 11.11 -2.02 -8.14
C ALA A 13 10.40 -0.74 -7.68
N GLY A 14 11.11 0.39 -7.68
CA GLY A 14 10.57 1.69 -7.32
C GLY A 14 9.53 2.22 -8.30
N ILE A 15 9.66 1.95 -9.62
CA ILE A 15 8.60 2.26 -10.60
C ILE A 15 7.32 1.52 -10.24
N GLY A 16 7.38 0.19 -10.10
CA GLY A 16 6.22 -0.63 -9.78
C GLY A 16 5.58 -0.24 -8.44
N ALA A 17 6.39 -0.09 -7.40
CA ALA A 17 5.93 0.32 -6.08
C ALA A 17 5.30 1.73 -6.09
N GLY A 18 5.94 2.70 -6.73
CA GLY A 18 5.44 4.07 -6.81
C GLY A 18 4.13 4.18 -7.59
N LEU A 19 4.01 3.46 -8.72
CA LEU A 19 2.75 3.40 -9.46
C LEU A 19 1.65 2.74 -8.62
N GLY A 20 1.96 1.61 -7.96
CA GLY A 20 1.02 0.92 -7.07
C GLY A 20 0.55 1.81 -5.91
N THR A 21 1.46 2.51 -5.24
CA THR A 21 1.13 3.43 -4.16
C THR A 21 0.30 4.61 -4.68
N GLY A 22 0.70 5.23 -5.78
CA GLY A 22 0.04 6.44 -6.29
C GLY A 22 -1.33 6.20 -6.92
N PHE A 23 -1.55 5.07 -7.62
CA PHE A 23 -2.83 4.73 -8.23
C PHE A 23 -3.77 3.95 -7.32
N ALA A 24 -3.22 3.00 -6.56
CA ALA A 24 -4.00 2.02 -5.81
C ALA A 24 -3.89 2.17 -4.29
N GLY A 25 -3.06 3.06 -3.79
CA GLY A 25 -2.80 3.13 -2.36
C GLY A 25 -2.22 1.82 -1.81
N MET A 26 -1.41 1.13 -2.61
CA MET A 26 -0.78 -0.12 -2.27
C MET A 26 0.55 0.13 -1.54
N SER A 27 0.90 -0.74 -0.60
CA SER A 27 2.20 -0.64 0.06
C SER A 27 3.35 -0.94 -0.90
N ALA A 28 4.38 -0.11 -0.89
CA ALA A 28 5.60 -0.32 -1.65
C ALA A 28 6.30 -1.64 -1.27
N ALA A 29 6.09 -2.13 -0.07
CA ALA A 29 6.66 -3.38 0.43
C ALA A 29 6.18 -4.60 -0.38
N ALA A 30 4.99 -4.55 -0.96
CA ALA A 30 4.46 -5.64 -1.79
C ALA A 30 5.25 -5.86 -3.10
N VAL A 31 5.99 -4.85 -3.55
CA VAL A 31 6.79 -4.91 -4.79
C VAL A 31 8.27 -4.91 -4.50
N ILE A 32 8.74 -3.97 -3.67
CA ILE A 32 10.19 -3.80 -3.41
C ILE A 32 10.76 -5.01 -2.70
N SER A 33 10.10 -5.52 -1.65
CA SER A 33 10.65 -6.63 -0.85
C SER A 33 10.92 -7.87 -1.70
N PRO A 34 9.95 -8.43 -2.45
CA PRO A 34 10.22 -9.61 -3.27
C PRO A 34 11.28 -9.35 -4.34
N MET A 35 11.31 -8.16 -4.95
CA MET A 35 12.34 -7.85 -5.95
C MET A 35 13.74 -7.80 -5.37
N LEU A 36 13.94 -7.19 -4.19
CA LEU A 36 15.25 -7.16 -3.54
C LEU A 36 15.69 -8.54 -3.09
N ILE A 37 14.77 -9.35 -2.58
CA ILE A 37 15.07 -10.74 -2.16
C ILE A 37 15.46 -11.59 -3.36
N THR A 38 14.64 -11.57 -4.42
CA THR A 38 14.83 -12.47 -5.59
C THR A 38 16.03 -12.08 -6.46
N PHE A 39 16.21 -10.78 -6.75
CA PHE A 39 17.23 -10.34 -7.71
C PHE A 39 18.54 -9.87 -7.09
N LEU A 40 18.54 -9.53 -5.78
CA LEU A 40 19.73 -9.09 -5.07
C LEU A 40 20.17 -10.04 -3.95
N ASP A 41 19.50 -11.19 -3.78
CA ASP A 41 19.73 -12.15 -2.69
C ASP A 41 19.79 -11.46 -1.31
N MET A 42 18.97 -10.39 -1.15
CA MET A 42 18.96 -9.59 0.07
C MET A 42 18.21 -10.33 1.17
N PRO A 43 18.71 -10.31 2.43
CA PRO A 43 17.96 -10.85 3.56
C PRO A 43 16.56 -10.24 3.64
N ALA A 44 15.52 -11.07 3.83
CA ALA A 44 14.13 -10.64 3.79
C ALA A 44 13.83 -9.50 4.77
N TYR A 45 14.42 -9.55 5.95
CA TYR A 45 14.24 -8.53 6.98
C TYR A 45 14.77 -7.15 6.55
N GLU A 46 15.96 -7.12 5.92
CA GLU A 46 16.56 -5.90 5.37
C GLU A 46 15.74 -5.37 4.17
N ALA A 47 15.34 -6.25 3.25
CA ALA A 47 14.52 -5.89 2.09
C ALA A 47 13.17 -5.26 2.50
N VAL A 48 12.52 -5.81 3.52
CA VAL A 48 11.26 -5.26 4.07
C VAL A 48 11.51 -3.90 4.72
N GLY A 49 12.59 -3.72 5.47
CA GLY A 49 12.95 -2.43 6.07
C GLY A 49 13.14 -1.32 5.02
N ILE A 50 13.88 -1.62 3.93
CA ILE A 50 14.07 -0.70 2.79
C ILE A 50 12.74 -0.37 2.13
N ALA A 51 11.90 -1.37 1.92
CA ALA A 51 10.62 -1.21 1.27
C ALA A 51 9.64 -0.35 2.09
N LEU A 52 9.57 -0.57 3.40
CA LEU A 52 8.76 0.24 4.30
C LEU A 52 9.26 1.69 4.37
N ALA A 53 10.57 1.92 4.44
CA ALA A 53 11.13 3.27 4.40
C ALA A 53 10.80 3.99 3.07
N SER A 54 10.84 3.28 1.96
CA SER A 54 10.43 3.80 0.64
C SER A 54 8.93 4.14 0.63
N ASP A 55 8.11 3.32 1.26
CA ASP A 55 6.66 3.51 1.36
C ASP A 55 6.29 4.75 2.18
N VAL A 56 7.02 5.06 3.24
CA VAL A 56 6.77 6.27 4.06
C VAL A 56 6.72 7.53 3.18
N LEU A 57 7.77 7.76 2.39
CA LEU A 57 7.86 8.98 1.58
C LEU A 57 6.93 8.93 0.36
N ALA A 58 6.76 7.77 -0.27
CA ALA A 58 5.83 7.59 -1.38
C ALA A 58 4.38 7.81 -0.96
N SER A 59 3.98 7.22 0.18
CA SER A 59 2.65 7.39 0.74
C SER A 59 2.42 8.82 1.23
N ALA A 60 3.40 9.46 1.87
CA ALA A 60 3.29 10.85 2.32
C ALA A 60 3.10 11.82 1.16
N VAL A 61 3.89 11.72 0.07
CA VAL A 61 3.74 12.59 -1.09
C VAL A 61 2.44 12.34 -1.86
N SER A 62 2.00 11.09 -1.88
CA SER A 62 0.69 10.72 -2.44
C SER A 62 -0.44 11.30 -1.61
N ALA A 63 -0.43 11.10 -0.28
CA ALA A 63 -1.41 11.66 0.65
C ALA A 63 -1.50 13.19 0.54
N TYR A 64 -0.36 13.86 0.49
CA TYR A 64 -0.31 15.31 0.26
C TYR A 64 -0.96 15.70 -1.07
N THR A 65 -0.68 14.96 -2.14
CA THR A 65 -1.23 15.23 -3.47
C THR A 65 -2.75 15.03 -3.51
N TYR A 66 -3.24 13.95 -2.91
CA TYR A 66 -4.69 13.69 -2.79
C TYR A 66 -5.38 14.70 -1.87
N GLY A 67 -4.75 15.06 -0.74
CA GLY A 67 -5.26 16.05 0.19
C GLY A 67 -5.41 17.44 -0.43
N LYS A 68 -4.41 17.88 -1.21
CA LYS A 68 -4.48 19.17 -1.96
C LYS A 68 -5.64 19.19 -2.96
N ASN A 69 -6.03 18.06 -3.49
CA ASN A 69 -7.17 17.91 -4.40
C ASN A 69 -8.49 17.59 -3.68
N LYS A 70 -8.55 17.72 -2.34
CA LYS A 70 -9.72 17.42 -1.50
C LYS A 70 -10.21 15.95 -1.63
N ASN A 71 -9.32 15.03 -1.94
CA ASN A 71 -9.56 13.59 -2.07
C ASN A 71 -8.93 12.84 -0.89
N LEU A 72 -9.16 13.32 0.34
CA LEU A 72 -8.65 12.75 1.59
C LEU A 72 -9.67 12.97 2.70
N ASP A 73 -10.11 11.90 3.35
CA ASP A 73 -10.92 11.95 4.56
C ASP A 73 -10.02 11.80 5.79
N ILE A 74 -9.53 12.94 6.29
CA ILE A 74 -8.60 12.97 7.44
C ILE A 74 -9.30 12.45 8.69
N ARG A 75 -10.54 12.87 8.97
CA ARG A 75 -11.24 12.55 10.21
C ARG A 75 -11.42 11.04 10.40
N ASN A 76 -12.04 10.39 9.42
CA ASN A 76 -12.24 8.94 9.48
C ASN A 76 -10.91 8.19 9.23
N GLY A 77 -10.00 8.76 8.46
CA GLY A 77 -8.65 8.24 8.25
C GLY A 77 -7.84 8.13 9.56
N VAL A 78 -7.89 9.15 10.43
CA VAL A 78 -7.24 9.10 11.76
C VAL A 78 -7.87 8.03 12.65
N VAL A 79 -9.20 7.96 12.71
CA VAL A 79 -9.91 6.93 13.48
C VAL A 79 -9.51 5.53 13.01
N MET A 80 -9.52 5.32 11.70
CA MET A 80 -9.14 4.05 11.09
C MET A 80 -7.67 3.73 11.32
N MET A 81 -6.77 4.72 11.21
CA MET A 81 -5.33 4.59 11.47
C MET A 81 -5.06 4.10 12.90
N VAL A 82 -5.67 4.71 13.90
CA VAL A 82 -5.52 4.29 15.30
C VAL A 82 -5.98 2.85 15.48
N SER A 83 -7.14 2.50 14.91
CA SER A 83 -7.66 1.12 14.95
C SER A 83 -6.72 0.14 14.24
N VAL A 84 -6.22 0.49 13.05
CA VAL A 84 -5.27 -0.34 12.28
C VAL A 84 -3.99 -0.57 13.08
N LEU A 85 -3.36 0.49 13.58
CA LEU A 85 -2.10 0.37 14.34
C LEU A 85 -2.27 -0.50 15.58
N SER A 86 -3.35 -0.31 16.35
CA SER A 86 -3.61 -1.08 17.57
C SER A 86 -3.79 -2.58 17.27
N PHE A 87 -4.57 -2.92 16.25
CA PHE A 87 -4.88 -4.30 15.93
C PHE A 87 -3.83 -4.99 15.05
N THR A 88 -2.95 -4.24 14.38
CA THR A 88 -1.76 -4.80 13.72
C THR A 88 -0.84 -5.50 14.73
N MET A 89 -0.70 -4.93 15.93
CA MET A 89 0.08 -5.58 17.01
C MET A 89 -0.54 -6.92 17.42
N VAL A 90 -1.86 -6.97 17.57
CA VAL A 90 -2.60 -8.20 17.90
C VAL A 90 -2.45 -9.24 16.78
N GLY A 91 -2.65 -8.82 15.52
CA GLY A 91 -2.49 -9.69 14.35
C GLY A 91 -1.07 -10.26 14.24
N SER A 92 -0.04 -9.45 14.43
CA SER A 92 1.36 -9.87 14.41
C SER A 92 1.70 -10.85 15.53
N TRP A 93 1.14 -10.64 16.72
CA TRP A 93 1.32 -11.56 17.84
C TRP A 93 0.71 -12.94 17.54
N ILE A 94 -0.49 -13.00 16.95
CA ILE A 94 -1.10 -14.26 16.52
C ILE A 94 -0.31 -14.90 15.39
N ALA A 95 0.15 -14.11 14.42
CA ALA A 95 0.98 -14.58 13.30
C ALA A 95 2.27 -15.25 13.76
N SER A 96 2.89 -14.75 14.84
CA SER A 96 4.12 -15.33 15.39
C SER A 96 3.95 -16.79 15.89
N GLN A 97 2.70 -17.24 16.05
CA GLN A 97 2.36 -18.60 16.51
C GLN A 97 1.98 -19.55 15.35
N VAL A 98 1.98 -19.07 14.10
CA VAL A 98 1.57 -19.82 12.90
C VAL A 98 2.77 -19.99 11.95
N PRO A 99 2.96 -21.17 11.31
CA PRO A 99 4.06 -21.38 10.36
C PRO A 99 4.01 -20.43 9.16
N ASN A 100 5.17 -19.87 8.78
CA ASN A 100 5.31 -18.79 7.80
C ASN A 100 4.96 -19.12 6.32
N SER A 101 4.74 -20.39 5.97
CA SER A 101 4.68 -20.83 4.57
C SER A 101 3.44 -20.39 3.77
N THR A 102 2.38 -19.89 4.45
CA THR A 102 1.07 -19.64 3.81
C THR A 102 0.78 -18.16 3.56
N MET A 103 1.55 -17.24 4.17
CA MET A 103 1.16 -15.83 4.24
C MET A 103 1.49 -15.00 3.00
N GLY A 104 2.65 -15.23 2.38
CA GLY A 104 3.11 -14.45 1.22
C GLY A 104 2.24 -14.61 -0.02
N SER A 105 1.88 -15.85 -0.35
CA SER A 105 1.09 -16.19 -1.53
C SER A 105 -0.32 -15.58 -1.50
N PHE A 106 -0.93 -15.48 -0.31
CA PHE A 106 -2.27 -14.90 -0.16
C PHE A 106 -2.31 -13.42 -0.51
N SER A 107 -1.31 -12.65 -0.09
CA SER A 107 -1.23 -11.20 -0.37
C SER A 107 -1.13 -10.93 -1.88
N VAL A 108 -0.30 -11.70 -2.59
CA VAL A 108 -0.10 -11.56 -4.03
C VAL A 108 -1.38 -11.95 -4.79
N PHE A 109 -2.01 -13.04 -4.42
CA PHE A 109 -3.28 -13.48 -4.99
C PHE A 109 -4.39 -12.44 -4.82
N MET A 110 -4.51 -11.84 -3.63
CA MET A 110 -5.48 -10.76 -3.37
C MET A 110 -5.20 -9.50 -4.19
N THR A 111 -3.92 -9.18 -4.45
CA THR A 111 -3.56 -8.07 -5.35
C THR A 111 -4.10 -8.29 -6.75
N PHE A 112 -3.87 -9.46 -7.29
CA PHE A 112 -4.35 -9.86 -8.62
C PHE A 112 -5.88 -9.78 -8.69
N LEU A 113 -6.58 -10.40 -7.74
CA LEU A 113 -8.05 -10.39 -7.69
C LEU A 113 -8.62 -8.97 -7.60
N LEU A 114 -7.99 -8.11 -6.80
CA LEU A 114 -8.42 -6.72 -6.69
C LEU A 114 -8.22 -5.96 -8.00
N GLY A 115 -7.11 -6.21 -8.69
CA GLY A 115 -6.85 -5.64 -10.01
C GLY A 115 -7.93 -6.05 -11.03
N VAL A 116 -8.24 -7.33 -11.11
CA VAL A 116 -9.32 -7.86 -11.96
C VAL A 116 -10.66 -7.22 -11.59
N LYS A 117 -10.97 -7.10 -10.30
CA LYS A 117 -12.20 -6.45 -9.81
C LYS A 117 -12.34 -5.02 -10.35
N PHE A 118 -11.28 -4.21 -10.30
CA PHE A 118 -11.36 -2.82 -10.78
C PHE A 118 -11.54 -2.71 -12.29
N ILE A 119 -11.09 -3.71 -13.06
CA ILE A 119 -11.30 -3.78 -14.51
C ILE A 119 -12.74 -4.22 -14.81
N VAL A 120 -13.19 -5.31 -14.16
CA VAL A 120 -14.50 -5.94 -14.48
C VAL A 120 -15.66 -5.18 -13.81
N LYS A 121 -15.48 -4.76 -12.55
CA LYS A 121 -16.51 -4.04 -11.79
C LYS A 121 -15.91 -2.75 -11.20
N PRO A 122 -15.82 -1.68 -12.03
CA PRO A 122 -15.23 -0.42 -11.61
C PRO A 122 -16.00 0.23 -10.46
N VAL A 123 -15.28 0.94 -9.62
CA VAL A 123 -15.88 1.74 -8.53
C VAL A 123 -16.39 3.05 -9.13
N MET A 124 -17.70 3.19 -9.19
CA MET A 124 -18.40 4.35 -9.77
C MET A 124 -19.10 5.21 -8.70
N THR A 125 -18.80 4.98 -7.42
CA THR A 125 -19.31 5.80 -6.31
C THR A 125 -18.89 7.24 -6.52
N THR A 126 -19.85 8.16 -6.49
CA THR A 126 -19.60 9.59 -6.60
C THR A 126 -19.28 10.17 -5.23
N LYS A 127 -18.59 11.31 -5.21
CA LYS A 127 -18.26 12.01 -3.97
C LYS A 127 -19.51 12.40 -3.18
N ASN A 128 -20.55 12.87 -3.87
CA ASN A 128 -21.84 13.23 -3.25
C ASN A 128 -22.52 12.03 -2.58
N ALA A 129 -22.51 10.86 -3.22
CA ALA A 129 -23.05 9.64 -2.65
C ALA A 129 -22.24 9.18 -1.43
N MET A 130 -20.92 9.34 -1.48
CA MET A 130 -20.05 9.07 -0.34
C MET A 130 -20.37 10.02 0.83
N GLU A 131 -20.53 11.32 0.59
CA GLU A 131 -20.76 12.35 1.61
C GLU A 131 -22.18 12.25 2.23
N ALA A 132 -23.13 11.65 1.53
CA ALA A 132 -24.50 11.46 2.03
C ALA A 132 -24.64 10.40 3.15
N VAL A 133 -23.58 9.62 3.43
CA VAL A 133 -23.60 8.63 4.52
C VAL A 133 -23.55 9.32 5.88
N ASP A 134 -24.43 8.91 6.81
CA ASP A 134 -24.47 9.45 8.18
C ASP A 134 -23.08 9.40 8.85
N PRO A 135 -22.59 10.52 9.39
CA PRO A 135 -21.28 10.62 10.04
C PRO A 135 -21.09 9.61 11.19
N LYS A 136 -22.13 9.32 11.97
CA LYS A 136 -22.06 8.33 13.07
C LYS A 136 -21.86 6.92 12.51
N LYS A 137 -22.63 6.56 11.49
CA LYS A 137 -22.51 5.27 10.81
C LYS A 137 -21.12 5.10 10.21
N ARG A 138 -20.60 6.14 9.55
CA ARG A 138 -19.26 6.13 8.96
C ARG A 138 -18.17 5.95 10.02
N PHE A 139 -18.29 6.64 11.16
CA PHE A 139 -17.35 6.50 12.27
C PHE A 139 -17.28 5.05 12.78
N VAL A 140 -18.43 4.45 13.08
CA VAL A 140 -18.52 3.06 13.56
C VAL A 140 -17.94 2.08 12.53
N GLN A 141 -18.31 2.26 11.26
CA GLN A 141 -17.77 1.44 10.15
C GLN A 141 -16.25 1.61 10.03
N SER A 142 -15.70 2.82 10.17
CA SER A 142 -14.26 3.08 10.12
C SER A 142 -13.52 2.36 11.26
N VAL A 143 -14.07 2.33 12.47
CA VAL A 143 -13.49 1.59 13.59
C VAL A 143 -13.50 0.08 13.31
N ILE A 144 -14.64 -0.49 12.95
CA ILE A 144 -14.78 -1.93 12.68
C ILE A 144 -13.86 -2.35 11.54
N CYS A 145 -13.87 -1.62 10.43
CA CYS A 145 -13.03 -1.91 9.29
C CYS A 145 -11.53 -1.71 9.61
N GLY A 146 -11.20 -0.70 10.41
CA GLY A 146 -9.83 -0.48 10.89
C GLY A 146 -9.31 -1.64 11.73
N VAL A 147 -10.15 -2.19 12.62
CA VAL A 147 -9.85 -3.40 13.41
C VAL A 147 -9.58 -4.60 12.49
N MET A 148 -10.47 -4.83 11.53
CA MET A 148 -10.31 -5.94 10.56
C MET A 148 -9.04 -5.80 9.71
N ILE A 149 -8.81 -4.60 9.18
CA ILE A 149 -7.61 -4.32 8.37
C ILE A 149 -6.36 -4.48 9.23
N GLY A 150 -6.33 -3.91 10.42
CA GLY A 150 -5.20 -4.01 11.33
C GLY A 150 -4.85 -5.45 11.64
N PHE A 151 -5.86 -6.26 11.98
CA PHE A 151 -5.68 -7.69 12.23
C PHE A 151 -5.09 -8.41 11.00
N ILE A 152 -5.67 -8.20 9.81
CA ILE A 152 -5.20 -8.79 8.56
C ILE A 152 -3.78 -8.31 8.21
N CYS A 153 -3.50 -7.02 8.36
CA CYS A 153 -2.17 -6.45 8.11
C CYS A 153 -1.11 -7.04 9.03
N GLY A 154 -1.43 -7.17 10.32
CA GLY A 154 -0.54 -7.77 11.30
C GLY A 154 -0.33 -9.25 11.05
N PHE A 155 -1.38 -9.98 10.66
CA PHE A 155 -1.34 -11.41 10.42
C PHE A 155 -0.63 -11.77 9.10
N ILE A 156 -0.92 -11.05 8.01
CA ILE A 156 -0.40 -11.36 6.67
C ILE A 156 0.90 -10.58 6.35
N GLY A 157 1.17 -9.46 7.05
CA GLY A 157 2.31 -8.59 6.76
C GLY A 157 1.99 -7.55 5.67
N ALA A 158 2.77 -7.48 4.60
CA ALA A 158 2.79 -6.39 3.60
C ALA A 158 1.49 -6.16 2.79
N GLY A 159 0.42 -6.95 2.99
CA GLY A 159 -0.82 -6.87 2.21
C GLY A 159 -1.81 -5.75 2.59
N GLY A 160 -1.51 -4.97 3.62
CA GLY A 160 -2.47 -4.05 4.24
C GLY A 160 -3.05 -2.96 3.35
N GLY A 161 -2.25 -2.35 2.51
CA GLY A 161 -2.71 -1.23 1.67
C GLY A 161 -3.80 -1.63 0.66
N MET A 162 -3.68 -2.81 0.07
CA MET A 162 -4.67 -3.30 -0.90
C MET A 162 -5.99 -3.69 -0.26
N MET A 163 -5.93 -4.36 0.90
CA MET A 163 -7.12 -4.67 1.70
C MET A 163 -7.82 -3.40 2.14
N MET A 164 -7.06 -2.35 2.47
CA MET A 164 -7.60 -1.05 2.82
C MET A 164 -8.39 -0.43 1.66
N LEU A 165 -7.82 -0.42 0.45
CA LEU A 165 -8.52 0.08 -0.74
C LEU A 165 -9.82 -0.71 -1.01
N LEU A 166 -9.76 -2.05 -0.91
CA LEU A 166 -10.92 -2.91 -1.07
C LEU A 166 -12.02 -2.56 -0.07
N ILE A 167 -11.68 -2.43 1.20
CA ILE A 167 -12.63 -2.14 2.27
C ILE A 167 -13.20 -0.73 2.14
N LEU A 168 -12.36 0.28 1.90
CA LEU A 168 -12.80 1.65 1.69
C LEU A 168 -13.79 1.77 0.52
N THR A 169 -13.52 1.09 -0.59
CA THR A 169 -14.38 1.18 -1.77
C THR A 169 -15.61 0.29 -1.72
N SER A 170 -15.50 -0.93 -1.17
CA SER A 170 -16.56 -1.94 -1.26
C SER A 170 -17.45 -2.01 -0.02
N VAL A 171 -16.93 -1.67 1.16
CA VAL A 171 -17.65 -1.73 2.43
C VAL A 171 -18.08 -0.34 2.89
N LEU A 172 -17.16 0.63 2.89
CA LEU A 172 -17.46 1.99 3.30
C LEU A 172 -18.04 2.87 2.17
N GLY A 173 -18.05 2.38 0.92
CA GLY A 173 -18.62 3.10 -0.22
C GLY A 173 -17.89 4.38 -0.58
N TYR A 174 -16.57 4.44 -0.35
CA TYR A 174 -15.77 5.59 -0.72
C TYR A 174 -15.64 5.73 -2.25
N GLU A 175 -15.63 6.97 -2.73
CA GLU A 175 -15.16 7.27 -4.07
C GLU A 175 -13.69 6.83 -4.21
N LEU A 176 -13.31 6.32 -5.38
CA LEU A 176 -11.98 5.71 -5.58
C LEU A 176 -10.83 6.67 -5.23
N LYS A 177 -10.90 7.95 -5.64
CA LYS A 177 -9.84 8.92 -5.34
C LYS A 177 -9.70 9.16 -3.84
N THR A 178 -10.81 9.32 -3.14
CA THR A 178 -10.82 9.52 -1.69
C THR A 178 -10.38 8.26 -0.95
N ALA A 179 -10.73 7.07 -1.44
CA ALA A 179 -10.26 5.80 -0.90
C ALA A 179 -8.74 5.67 -1.01
N VAL A 180 -8.16 5.93 -2.18
CA VAL A 180 -6.70 5.91 -2.38
C VAL A 180 -6.02 6.94 -1.49
N GLY A 181 -6.51 8.19 -1.48
CA GLY A 181 -5.93 9.26 -0.66
C GLY A 181 -5.94 8.92 0.84
N THR A 182 -7.05 8.37 1.34
CA THR A 182 -7.19 7.96 2.75
C THR A 182 -6.31 6.74 3.06
N SER A 183 -6.21 5.77 2.13
CA SER A 183 -5.33 4.62 2.27
C SER A 183 -3.86 5.04 2.40
N VAL A 184 -3.33 5.84 1.47
CA VAL A 184 -1.92 6.29 1.54
C VAL A 184 -1.64 7.18 2.76
N PHE A 185 -2.63 7.93 3.24
CA PHE A 185 -2.50 8.68 4.50
C PHE A 185 -2.27 7.74 5.68
N ILE A 186 -3.09 6.72 5.84
CA ILE A 186 -2.94 5.73 6.91
C ILE A 186 -1.61 4.99 6.76
N MET A 187 -1.26 4.60 5.53
CA MET A 187 -0.04 3.87 5.24
C MET A 187 1.23 4.66 5.55
N THR A 188 1.21 5.99 5.45
CA THR A 188 2.36 6.82 5.85
C THR A 188 2.78 6.51 7.29
N PHE A 189 1.83 6.40 8.20
CA PHE A 189 2.10 6.15 9.62
C PHE A 189 2.40 4.67 9.91
N THR A 190 1.68 3.74 9.27
CA THR A 190 1.92 2.31 9.46
C THR A 190 3.28 1.90 8.89
N ALA A 191 3.65 2.41 7.72
CA ALA A 191 4.96 2.17 7.12
C ALA A 191 6.09 2.82 7.95
N PHE A 192 5.87 4.02 8.49
CA PHE A 192 6.85 4.67 9.38
C PHE A 192 7.12 3.84 10.62
N THR A 193 6.07 3.39 11.31
CA THR A 193 6.21 2.52 12.49
C THR A 193 6.96 1.23 12.15
N GLY A 194 6.62 0.61 11.02
CA GLY A 194 7.28 -0.59 10.53
C GLY A 194 8.76 -0.36 10.18
N ALA A 195 9.08 0.71 9.45
CA ALA A 195 10.46 1.03 9.07
C ALA A 195 11.34 1.30 10.30
N VAL A 196 10.84 2.08 11.26
CA VAL A 196 11.56 2.35 12.52
C VAL A 196 11.83 1.06 13.28
N SER A 197 10.83 0.18 13.39
CA SER A 197 10.99 -1.11 14.07
C SER A 197 12.04 -2.00 13.38
N HIS A 198 12.02 -2.07 12.04
CA HIS A 198 12.99 -2.86 11.28
C HIS A 198 14.42 -2.34 11.44
N PHE A 199 14.61 -1.03 11.39
CA PHE A 199 15.97 -0.45 11.56
C PHE A 199 16.46 -0.50 13.01
N ALA A 200 15.56 -0.38 13.98
CA ALA A 200 15.94 -0.51 15.40
C ALA A 200 16.38 -1.94 15.76
N ILE A 201 15.79 -2.96 15.17
CA ILE A 201 16.07 -4.37 15.44
C ILE A 201 17.15 -4.92 14.51
N GLY A 202 17.06 -4.65 13.21
CA GLY A 202 17.91 -5.21 12.16
C GLY A 202 19.18 -4.41 11.85
N GLY A 203 19.31 -3.20 12.43
CA GLY A 203 20.41 -2.30 12.11
C GLY A 203 20.23 -1.53 10.79
N MET A 204 21.28 -0.82 10.37
CA MET A 204 21.25 0.01 9.16
C MET A 204 21.30 -0.86 7.91
N PRO A 205 20.37 -0.66 6.96
CA PRO A 205 20.32 -1.41 5.72
C PRO A 205 21.39 -0.92 4.72
N ASN A 206 21.49 -1.61 3.57
CA ASN A 206 22.32 -1.15 2.46
C ASN A 206 21.86 0.23 1.98
N LEU A 207 22.64 1.26 2.29
CA LEU A 207 22.30 2.67 2.03
C LEU A 207 22.05 2.97 0.55
N TRP A 208 22.80 2.33 -0.36
CA TRP A 208 22.61 2.54 -1.79
C TRP A 208 21.26 2.00 -2.27
N CYS A 209 20.89 0.78 -1.86
CA CYS A 209 19.58 0.23 -2.18
C CYS A 209 18.46 1.06 -1.57
N LEU A 210 18.63 1.52 -0.33
CA LEU A 210 17.66 2.41 0.34
C LEU A 210 17.45 3.70 -0.47
N VAL A 211 18.54 4.41 -0.82
CA VAL A 211 18.46 5.68 -1.56
C VAL A 211 17.84 5.50 -2.94
N PHE A 212 18.22 4.44 -3.67
CA PHE A 212 17.68 4.18 -5.00
C PHE A 212 16.18 3.80 -4.95
N CYS A 213 15.78 2.93 -4.02
CA CYS A 213 14.37 2.57 -3.85
C CYS A 213 13.53 3.76 -3.42
N VAL A 214 13.97 4.50 -2.41
CA VAL A 214 13.26 5.69 -1.91
C VAL A 214 13.10 6.73 -3.01
N GLY A 215 14.19 7.08 -3.70
CA GLY A 215 14.18 8.09 -4.76
C GLY A 215 13.27 7.72 -5.94
N SER A 216 13.39 6.48 -6.41
CA SER A 216 12.57 5.98 -7.52
C SER A 216 11.08 5.89 -7.12
N THR A 217 10.78 5.28 -5.96
CA THR A 217 9.39 5.12 -5.49
C THR A 217 8.71 6.47 -5.26
N LEU A 218 9.41 7.43 -4.63
CA LEU A 218 8.91 8.78 -4.40
C LEU A 218 8.56 9.50 -5.71
N LEU A 219 9.46 9.42 -6.71
CA LEU A 219 9.25 10.06 -8.01
C LEU A 219 7.99 9.50 -8.70
N TRP A 220 7.89 8.19 -8.81
CA TRP A 220 6.79 7.54 -9.51
C TRP A 220 5.47 7.62 -8.75
N ALA A 221 5.47 7.57 -7.41
CA ALA A 221 4.29 7.79 -6.60
C ALA A 221 3.72 9.20 -6.79
N ARG A 222 4.61 10.23 -6.84
CA ARG A 222 4.19 11.60 -7.10
C ARG A 222 3.57 11.77 -8.49
N ILE A 223 4.18 11.16 -9.52
CA ILE A 223 3.66 11.19 -10.91
C ILE A 223 2.30 10.49 -10.95
N ALA A 224 2.21 9.27 -10.41
CA ALA A 224 0.98 8.49 -10.37
C ALA A 224 -0.15 9.20 -9.62
N ALA A 225 0.11 9.74 -8.43
CA ALA A 225 -0.88 10.47 -7.64
C ALA A 225 -1.39 11.73 -8.36
N ARG A 226 -0.50 12.46 -9.05
CA ARG A 226 -0.90 13.65 -9.84
C ARG A 226 -1.79 13.27 -11.02
N PHE A 227 -1.43 12.21 -11.74
CA PHE A 227 -2.23 11.69 -12.85
C PHE A 227 -3.60 11.19 -12.36
N ALA A 228 -3.61 10.39 -11.29
CA ALA A 228 -4.81 9.83 -10.69
C ALA A 228 -5.83 10.91 -10.30
N ASN A 229 -5.37 12.01 -9.70
CA ASN A 229 -6.25 13.10 -9.31
C ASN A 229 -6.85 13.86 -10.50
N LYS A 230 -6.17 13.89 -11.66
CA LYS A 230 -6.66 14.54 -12.90
C LYS A 230 -7.51 13.58 -13.76
N ALA A 231 -7.32 12.28 -13.62
CA ALA A 231 -8.00 11.27 -14.43
C ALA A 231 -9.50 11.22 -14.16
N SER A 232 -10.28 10.82 -15.17
CA SER A 232 -11.69 10.48 -15.00
C SER A 232 -11.83 9.21 -14.13
N PRO A 233 -12.98 8.99 -13.45
CA PRO A 233 -13.22 7.78 -12.68
C PRO A 233 -13.00 6.48 -13.49
N ALA A 234 -13.43 6.43 -14.74
CA ALA A 234 -13.23 5.28 -15.60
C ALA A 234 -11.75 5.03 -15.92
N THR A 235 -11.01 6.09 -16.26
CA THR A 235 -9.56 6.00 -16.52
C THR A 235 -8.80 5.58 -15.28
N LEU A 236 -9.15 6.12 -14.11
CA LEU A 236 -8.51 5.76 -12.86
C LEU A 236 -8.77 4.29 -12.49
N ASN A 237 -10.01 3.81 -12.60
CA ASN A 237 -10.32 2.39 -12.36
C ASN A 237 -9.49 1.47 -13.27
N ARG A 238 -9.40 1.78 -14.58
CA ARG A 238 -8.60 1.00 -15.52
C ARG A 238 -7.12 1.05 -15.18
N ALA A 239 -6.56 2.23 -14.93
CA ALA A 239 -5.15 2.39 -14.57
C ALA A 239 -4.81 1.62 -13.28
N THR A 240 -5.63 1.79 -12.23
CA THR A 240 -5.48 1.05 -10.96
C THR A 240 -5.56 -0.46 -11.20
N GLY A 241 -6.55 -0.92 -11.95
CA GLY A 241 -6.73 -2.34 -12.25
C GLY A 241 -5.56 -2.93 -13.03
N VAL A 242 -5.10 -2.26 -14.09
CA VAL A 242 -3.95 -2.71 -14.89
C VAL A 242 -2.68 -2.78 -14.05
N VAL A 243 -2.38 -1.73 -13.27
CA VAL A 243 -1.21 -1.70 -12.37
C VAL A 243 -1.25 -2.87 -11.38
N LEU A 244 -2.39 -3.12 -10.74
CA LEU A 244 -2.54 -4.21 -9.77
C LEU A 244 -2.41 -5.60 -10.43
N VAL A 245 -2.96 -5.80 -11.62
CA VAL A 245 -2.83 -7.08 -12.36
C VAL A 245 -1.37 -7.32 -12.75
N VAL A 246 -0.71 -6.31 -13.34
CA VAL A 246 0.69 -6.43 -13.76
C VAL A 246 1.59 -6.72 -12.57
N LEU A 247 1.40 -6.00 -11.45
CA LEU A 247 2.18 -6.23 -10.23
C LEU A 247 1.88 -7.59 -9.61
N GLY A 248 0.60 -8.01 -9.58
CA GLY A 248 0.21 -9.32 -9.08
C GLY A 248 0.83 -10.46 -9.89
N VAL A 249 0.76 -10.40 -11.22
CA VAL A 249 1.37 -11.40 -12.12
C VAL A 249 2.89 -11.38 -12.01
N GLY A 250 3.50 -10.18 -11.98
CA GLY A 250 4.96 -10.04 -11.90
C GLY A 250 5.56 -10.65 -10.62
N VAL A 251 4.87 -10.50 -9.49
CA VAL A 251 5.31 -11.11 -8.22
C VAL A 251 5.01 -12.61 -8.18
N MET A 252 3.89 -13.08 -8.80
CA MET A 252 3.59 -14.52 -8.91
C MET A 252 4.60 -15.26 -9.79
N GLY A 253 5.09 -14.64 -10.87
CA GLY A 253 6.04 -15.25 -11.80
C GLY A 253 7.49 -15.26 -11.32
N GLY A 254 7.80 -14.55 -10.24
CA GLY A 254 9.13 -14.47 -9.63
C GLY A 254 9.37 -15.44 -8.46
N ASN A 255 8.34 -16.19 -8.06
CA ASN A 255 8.38 -17.29 -7.08
C ASN A 255 8.29 -18.62 -7.82
#